data_3d85097104d0c94a3e148877d75de759
#
_entry.id   3d85097104d0c94a3e148877d75de759
#
_cell.length_a   1.000
_cell.length_b   1.000
_cell.length_c   1.000
_cell.angle_alpha   90.00
_cell.angle_beta   90.00
_cell.angle_gamma   90.00
#
_symmetry.space_group_name_H-M   'P 1'
#
loop_
_entity.id
_entity.type
_entity.pdbx_description
1 polymer ?
#
loop_
_entity_poly.entity_id
_entity_poly.type
_entity_poly.pdbx_seq_one_letter_code
_entity_poly.pdbx_strand_id
1 'polypeptide(L)'
;MSARLVLWLGNWLSRNVWQEGFTLVERRKKRKPTCRNQCGTALTGHNYLLRPAVPATLLYVSRLHDSTKVEEIVEFIKIKAKLHLKVEQLHSQHRVDFKSFVVRVPTEHLSTLMKEEFWPRGVVYRWFRGRLPDTARHTPSLRVT
;
A
#
# COMPACT_ATOMS: atom_id res chain seq x y z
N MET A 1 37.34 40.07 -43.48
CA MET A 1 36.24 40.82 -42.83
C MET A 1 34.97 40.02 -42.62
N SER A 2 34.74 38.99 -43.38
CA SER A 2 33.49 38.20 -43.27
C SER A 2 33.47 37.16 -42.15
N ALA A 3 34.62 36.66 -41.71
CA ALA A 3 34.65 35.56 -40.70
C ALA A 3 34.20 35.95 -39.29
N ARG A 4 34.40 37.18 -38.84
CA ARG A 4 33.95 37.66 -37.53
C ARG A 4 32.45 37.89 -37.46
N LEU A 5 31.82 38.32 -38.51
CA LEU A 5 30.38 38.54 -38.60
C LEU A 5 29.60 37.21 -38.62
N VAL A 6 30.10 36.21 -39.30
CA VAL A 6 29.50 34.89 -39.39
C VAL A 6 29.54 34.16 -38.04
N LEU A 7 30.64 34.26 -37.30
CA LEU A 7 30.77 33.70 -35.96
C LEU A 7 29.85 34.40 -34.95
N TRP A 8 29.65 35.68 -35.07
CA TRP A 8 28.77 36.45 -34.22
C TRP A 8 27.29 36.10 -34.46
N LEU A 9 26.86 35.97 -35.67
CA LEU A 9 25.52 35.53 -36.05
C LEU A 9 25.26 34.07 -35.65
N GLY A 10 26.24 33.20 -35.75
CA GLY A 10 26.14 31.82 -35.30
C GLY A 10 25.87 31.70 -33.79
N ASN A 11 26.59 32.49 -33.00
CA ASN A 11 26.37 32.51 -31.55
C ASN A 11 25.03 33.15 -31.15
N TRP A 12 24.58 34.12 -31.89
CA TRP A 12 23.30 34.76 -31.65
C TRP A 12 22.12 33.83 -31.97
N LEU A 13 22.17 33.13 -33.07
CA LEU A 13 21.16 32.14 -33.47
C LEU A 13 21.12 30.94 -32.51
N SER A 14 22.26 30.47 -32.02
CA SER A 14 22.26 29.34 -31.08
C SER A 14 21.68 29.69 -29.71
N ARG A 15 21.82 30.93 -29.23
CA ARG A 15 21.22 31.36 -27.98
C ARG A 15 19.71 31.48 -28.05
N ASN A 16 19.16 31.92 -29.15
CA ASN A 16 17.73 32.14 -29.29
C ASN A 16 16.97 30.84 -29.57
N VAL A 17 17.55 29.90 -30.27
CA VAL A 17 16.89 28.62 -30.61
C VAL A 17 16.62 27.78 -29.37
N TRP A 18 17.43 27.91 -28.29
CA TRP A 18 17.28 27.11 -27.08
C TRP A 18 16.37 27.73 -26.03
N GLN A 19 15.99 28.99 -26.16
CA GLN A 19 15.17 29.68 -25.17
C GLN A 19 13.67 29.66 -25.47
N GLU A 20 13.29 29.42 -26.71
CA GLU A 20 11.88 29.37 -27.10
C GLU A 20 11.34 27.93 -26.96
N GLY A 21 10.63 27.67 -25.93
CA GLY A 21 9.79 26.49 -25.79
C GLY A 21 10.21 25.47 -24.73
N PHE A 22 11.35 25.64 -24.07
CA PHE A 22 11.74 24.72 -22.98
C PHE A 22 11.71 25.42 -21.63
N THR A 23 10.65 25.19 -20.87
CA THR A 23 10.65 25.53 -19.46
C THR A 23 11.39 24.43 -18.72
N LEU A 24 12.51 24.78 -18.09
CA LEU A 24 13.22 23.84 -17.22
C LEU A 24 12.30 23.51 -16.04
N VAL A 25 11.61 22.39 -16.13
CA VAL A 25 10.78 21.90 -15.02
C VAL A 25 11.76 21.28 -14.01
N GLU A 26 12.24 22.08 -13.09
CA GLU A 26 12.90 21.55 -11.90
C GLU A 26 11.89 20.68 -11.16
N ARG A 27 12.08 19.37 -11.20
CA ARG A 27 11.35 18.47 -10.29
C ARG A 27 11.69 18.89 -8.87
N ARG A 28 10.80 19.62 -8.23
CA ARG A 28 10.90 19.86 -6.78
C ARG A 28 11.14 18.51 -6.13
N LYS A 29 12.32 18.32 -5.57
CA LYS A 29 12.64 17.14 -4.77
C LYS A 29 11.52 17.03 -3.73
N LYS A 30 10.70 15.98 -3.84
CA LYS A 30 9.67 15.70 -2.84
C LYS A 30 10.39 15.68 -1.50
N ARG A 31 10.10 16.65 -0.63
CA ARG A 31 10.61 16.64 0.75
C ARG A 31 10.19 15.31 1.34
N LYS A 32 11.16 14.53 1.81
CA LYS A 32 10.85 13.31 2.56
C LYS A 32 9.89 13.71 3.68
N PRO A 33 8.76 13.04 3.84
CA PRO A 33 7.86 13.35 4.95
C PRO A 33 8.67 13.24 6.23
N THR A 34 8.85 14.34 6.90
CA THR A 34 9.44 14.35 8.24
C THR A 34 8.46 13.60 9.14
N CYS A 35 8.88 12.45 9.63
CA CYS A 35 8.10 11.69 10.59
C CYS A 35 7.93 12.58 11.83
N ARG A 36 6.73 13.11 12.04
CA ARG A 36 6.42 13.96 13.21
C ARG A 36 6.34 13.14 14.48
N ASN A 37 6.14 11.83 14.33
CA ASN A 37 6.00 10.92 15.44
C ASN A 37 7.36 10.42 15.90
N GLN A 38 7.58 10.45 17.18
CA GLN A 38 8.75 9.86 17.81
C GLN A 38 8.40 8.46 18.30
N CYS A 39 9.34 7.54 18.16
CA CYS A 39 9.18 6.17 18.62
C CYS A 39 10.05 5.96 19.86
N GLY A 40 9.50 5.25 20.85
CA GLY A 40 10.26 4.85 22.03
C GLY A 40 11.31 3.79 21.67
N THR A 41 12.45 3.86 22.32
CA THR A 41 13.58 2.93 22.11
C THR A 41 13.89 2.05 23.34
N ALA A 42 13.09 2.17 24.41
CA ALA A 42 13.30 1.39 25.61
C ALA A 42 13.09 -0.11 25.34
N LEU A 43 13.97 -0.93 25.87
CA LEU A 43 13.84 -2.39 25.77
C LEU A 43 12.67 -2.87 26.65
N THR A 44 11.72 -3.58 26.05
CA THR A 44 10.59 -4.15 26.76
C THR A 44 10.95 -5.48 27.39
N GLY A 45 10.95 -5.54 28.71
CA GLY A 45 11.04 -6.79 29.46
C GLY A 45 9.66 -7.42 29.71
N HIS A 46 9.63 -8.64 30.25
CA HIS A 46 8.39 -9.40 30.47
C HIS A 46 7.38 -8.76 31.44
N ASN A 47 7.78 -7.76 32.22
CA ASN A 47 6.97 -7.18 33.31
C ASN A 47 6.43 -5.76 32.99
N TYR A 48 6.42 -5.34 31.74
CA TYR A 48 5.94 -4.02 31.40
C TYR A 48 4.42 -3.98 31.25
N LEU A 49 3.79 -2.96 31.87
CA LEU A 49 2.36 -2.68 31.76
C LEU A 49 1.94 -2.26 30.34
N LEU A 50 2.87 -1.64 29.61
CA LEU A 50 2.62 -1.16 28.25
C LEU A 50 3.25 -2.10 27.24
N ARG A 51 2.42 -2.54 26.29
CA ARG A 51 2.89 -3.33 25.15
C ARG A 51 2.68 -2.52 23.87
N PRO A 52 3.70 -2.39 23.02
CA PRO A 52 3.53 -1.73 21.74
C PRO A 52 2.54 -2.52 20.87
N ALA A 53 1.73 -1.79 20.11
CA ALA A 53 0.84 -2.42 19.14
C ALA A 53 1.66 -3.09 18.04
N VAL A 54 1.26 -4.26 17.63
CA VAL A 54 1.86 -4.95 16.48
C VAL A 54 1.46 -4.20 15.21
N PRO A 55 2.42 -3.70 14.43
CA PRO A 55 2.09 -3.04 13.18
C PRO A 55 1.41 -4.04 12.24
N ALA A 56 0.27 -3.66 11.70
CA ALA A 56 -0.50 -4.47 10.77
C ALA A 56 -0.71 -3.73 9.45
N THR A 57 -0.63 -4.47 8.37
CA THR A 57 -0.87 -3.99 7.02
C THR A 57 -2.14 -4.61 6.48
N LEU A 58 -2.86 -3.86 5.67
CA LEU A 58 -4.07 -4.34 5.01
C LEU A 58 -3.72 -4.93 3.65
N LEU A 59 -4.11 -6.18 3.44
CA LEU A 59 -3.95 -6.91 2.19
C LEU A 59 -5.31 -7.01 1.49
N TYR A 60 -5.37 -6.56 0.25
CA TYR A 60 -6.55 -6.70 -0.60
C TYR A 60 -6.49 -8.02 -1.34
N VAL A 61 -7.54 -8.82 -1.24
CA VAL A 61 -7.70 -10.11 -1.94
C VAL A 61 -8.99 -10.05 -2.75
N SER A 62 -8.92 -10.36 -4.00
CA SER A 62 -10.03 -10.24 -4.95
C SER A 62 -10.12 -11.41 -5.91
N ARG A 63 -11.16 -11.42 -6.72
CA ARG A 63 -11.51 -12.48 -7.66
C ARG A 63 -11.81 -13.82 -7.00
N LEU A 64 -12.38 -13.76 -5.82
CA LEU A 64 -12.94 -14.94 -5.17
C LEU A 64 -14.36 -15.19 -5.66
N HIS A 65 -14.76 -16.45 -5.68
CA HIS A 65 -16.09 -16.86 -6.10
C HIS A 65 -17.17 -16.17 -5.26
N ASP A 66 -18.31 -15.89 -5.87
CA ASP A 66 -19.39 -15.18 -5.17
C ASP A 66 -19.96 -15.94 -3.94
N SER A 67 -19.87 -17.25 -3.93
CA SER A 67 -20.24 -18.07 -2.77
C SER A 67 -19.27 -18.03 -1.60
N THR A 68 -18.06 -17.48 -1.79
CA THR A 68 -17.01 -17.46 -0.75
C THR A 68 -17.44 -16.62 0.45
N LYS A 69 -17.28 -17.19 1.62
CA LYS A 69 -17.57 -16.54 2.90
C LYS A 69 -16.29 -16.07 3.59
N VAL A 70 -16.44 -15.12 4.51
CA VAL A 70 -15.32 -14.61 5.33
C VAL A 70 -14.66 -15.75 6.13
N GLU A 71 -15.46 -16.64 6.68
CA GLU A 71 -15.01 -17.77 7.49
C GLU A 71 -14.11 -18.72 6.70
N GLU A 72 -14.42 -18.96 5.45
CA GLU A 72 -13.63 -19.83 4.57
C GLU A 72 -12.22 -19.26 4.32
N ILE A 73 -12.11 -17.94 4.20
CA ILE A 73 -10.81 -17.27 4.03
C ILE A 73 -9.99 -17.33 5.32
N VAL A 74 -10.64 -17.09 6.45
CA VAL A 74 -9.99 -17.19 7.76
C VAL A 74 -9.46 -18.61 7.98
N GLU A 75 -10.26 -19.61 7.67
CA GLU A 75 -9.88 -21.03 7.79
C GLU A 75 -8.74 -21.40 6.83
N PHE A 76 -8.83 -20.95 5.59
CA PHE A 76 -7.76 -21.16 4.60
C PHE A 76 -6.41 -20.60 5.07
N ILE A 77 -6.40 -19.36 5.60
CA ILE A 77 -5.19 -18.75 6.13
C ILE A 77 -4.70 -19.51 7.37
N LYS A 78 -5.62 -19.93 8.24
CA LYS A 78 -5.28 -20.71 9.43
C LYS A 78 -4.64 -22.06 9.08
N ILE A 79 -5.13 -22.73 8.05
CA ILE A 79 -4.59 -24.02 7.60
C ILE A 79 -3.19 -23.84 6.99
N LYS A 80 -3.01 -22.84 6.12
CA LYS A 80 -1.75 -22.64 5.40
C LYS A 80 -0.67 -21.93 6.22
N ALA A 81 -1.02 -20.88 6.93
CA ALA A 81 -0.07 -20.04 7.65
C ALA A 81 -0.11 -20.23 9.16
N LYS A 82 -1.07 -20.99 9.67
CA LYS A 82 -1.33 -21.17 11.12
C LYS A 82 -1.57 -19.85 11.87
N LEU A 83 -2.14 -18.87 11.16
CA LEU A 83 -2.44 -17.54 11.66
C LEU A 83 -3.95 -17.33 11.74
N HIS A 84 -4.39 -16.69 12.81
CA HIS A 84 -5.77 -16.23 12.95
C HIS A 84 -5.81 -14.74 12.62
N LEU A 85 -6.29 -14.39 11.43
CA LEU A 85 -6.32 -13.03 10.92
C LEU A 85 -7.75 -12.50 10.82
N LYS A 86 -7.89 -11.20 11.00
CA LYS A 86 -9.17 -10.52 10.79
C LYS A 86 -9.37 -10.27 9.30
N VAL A 87 -10.51 -10.73 8.78
CA VAL A 87 -10.91 -10.58 7.38
C VAL A 87 -12.20 -9.80 7.31
N GLU A 88 -12.30 -8.85 6.42
CA GLU A 88 -13.50 -8.03 6.20
C GLU A 88 -13.88 -8.08 4.73
N GLN A 89 -15.16 -8.28 4.43
CA GLN A 89 -15.66 -8.27 3.06
C GLN A 89 -15.83 -6.82 2.58
N LEU A 90 -15.34 -6.54 1.37
CA LEU A 90 -15.60 -5.28 0.68
C LEU A 90 -16.83 -5.41 -0.21
N HIS A 91 -17.75 -4.46 -0.06
CA HIS A 91 -18.89 -4.36 -0.96
C HIS A 91 -18.51 -3.51 -2.17
N SER A 92 -18.65 -4.08 -3.37
CA SER A 92 -18.49 -3.33 -4.62
C SER A 92 -19.73 -2.50 -4.91
N GLN A 93 -19.53 -1.27 -5.36
CA GLN A 93 -20.64 -0.42 -5.84
C GLN A 93 -21.17 -0.88 -7.20
N HIS A 94 -20.40 -1.63 -7.95
CA HIS A 94 -20.77 -2.16 -9.24
C HIS A 94 -21.12 -3.64 -9.14
N ARG A 95 -22.02 -4.11 -10.02
CA ARG A 95 -22.27 -5.54 -10.17
C ARG A 95 -21.03 -6.23 -10.72
N VAL A 96 -20.42 -7.03 -9.90
CA VAL A 96 -19.28 -7.88 -10.26
C VAL A 96 -19.56 -9.30 -9.79
N ASP A 97 -19.14 -10.27 -10.58
CA ASP A 97 -19.38 -11.69 -10.32
C ASP A 97 -18.35 -12.30 -9.34
N PHE A 98 -17.64 -11.46 -8.62
CA PHE A 98 -16.61 -11.89 -7.67
C PHE A 98 -16.67 -11.07 -6.39
N LYS A 99 -16.18 -11.65 -5.31
CA LYS A 99 -16.03 -10.99 -4.02
C LYS A 99 -14.61 -10.53 -3.78
N SER A 100 -14.50 -9.44 -3.03
CA SER A 100 -13.24 -8.87 -2.58
C SER A 100 -13.22 -8.75 -1.07
N PHE A 101 -12.06 -8.98 -0.48
CA PHE A 101 -11.87 -8.97 0.96
C PHE A 101 -10.61 -8.19 1.33
N VAL A 102 -10.60 -7.68 2.53
CA VAL A 102 -9.41 -7.08 3.14
C VAL A 102 -9.00 -7.91 4.34
N VAL A 103 -7.76 -8.32 4.35
CA VAL A 103 -7.15 -9.11 5.41
C VAL A 103 -6.19 -8.22 6.19
N ARG A 104 -6.35 -8.15 7.49
CA ARG A 104 -5.40 -7.45 8.37
C ARG A 104 -4.26 -8.40 8.73
N VAL A 105 -3.09 -8.12 8.19
CA VAL A 105 -1.90 -8.97 8.34
C VAL A 105 -0.85 -8.27 9.18
N PRO A 106 -0.34 -8.90 10.24
CA PRO A 106 0.85 -8.41 10.93
C PRO A 106 2.02 -8.31 9.97
N THR A 107 2.82 -7.25 10.09
CA THR A 107 3.94 -6.98 9.18
C THR A 107 4.94 -8.13 9.11
N GLU A 108 5.11 -8.86 10.21
CA GLU A 108 5.99 -10.04 10.29
C GLU A 108 5.59 -11.17 9.33
N HIS A 109 4.30 -11.38 9.12
CA HIS A 109 3.76 -12.46 8.28
C HIS A 109 3.39 -12.03 6.88
N LEU A 110 3.55 -10.75 6.57
CA LEU A 110 3.17 -10.20 5.27
C LEU A 110 3.93 -10.85 4.12
N SER A 111 5.21 -11.09 4.29
CA SER A 111 6.05 -11.77 3.29
C SER A 111 5.54 -13.17 2.93
N THR A 112 4.96 -13.88 3.88
CA THR A 112 4.39 -15.22 3.67
C THR A 112 3.11 -15.15 2.83
N LEU A 113 2.23 -14.19 3.13
CA LEU A 113 0.96 -14.01 2.41
C LEU A 113 1.14 -13.36 1.04
N MET A 114 2.26 -12.69 0.81
CA MET A 114 2.59 -12.08 -0.49
C MET A 114 3.24 -13.05 -1.49
N LYS A 115 3.47 -14.29 -1.10
CA LYS A 115 3.97 -15.32 -2.01
C LYS A 115 2.89 -15.78 -2.98
N GLU A 116 3.25 -15.94 -4.23
CA GLU A 116 2.33 -16.43 -5.27
C GLU A 116 1.79 -17.84 -4.98
N GLU A 117 2.62 -18.68 -4.35
CA GLU A 117 2.27 -20.06 -4.00
C GLU A 117 1.23 -20.14 -2.86
N PHE A 118 1.04 -19.04 -2.14
CA PHE A 118 0.11 -19.03 -1.01
C PHE A 118 -1.35 -19.06 -1.46
N TRP A 119 -1.67 -18.27 -2.48
CA TRP A 119 -3.04 -18.10 -2.97
C TRP A 119 -3.37 -19.06 -4.10
N PRO A 120 -4.64 -19.50 -4.21
CA PRO A 120 -5.08 -20.31 -5.34
C PRO A 120 -4.92 -19.57 -6.67
N ARG A 121 -4.75 -20.32 -7.74
CA ARG A 121 -4.64 -19.76 -9.08
C ARG A 121 -5.86 -18.94 -9.47
N GLY A 122 -5.64 -17.72 -9.94
CA GLY A 122 -6.69 -16.80 -10.36
C GLY A 122 -7.10 -15.78 -9.30
N VAL A 123 -6.69 -15.95 -8.05
CA VAL A 123 -6.90 -14.98 -6.98
C VAL A 123 -5.93 -13.82 -7.14
N VAL A 124 -6.43 -12.60 -7.06
CA VAL A 124 -5.62 -11.38 -7.11
C VAL A 124 -5.43 -10.84 -5.71
N TYR A 125 -4.21 -10.58 -5.33
CA TYR A 125 -3.86 -10.00 -4.04
C TYR A 125 -2.90 -8.82 -4.21
N ARG A 126 -3.06 -7.81 -3.39
CA ARG A 126 -2.22 -6.61 -3.40
C ARG A 126 -2.33 -5.84 -2.07
N TRP A 127 -1.46 -4.89 -1.87
CA TRP A 127 -1.58 -3.95 -0.76
C TRP A 127 -2.87 -3.15 -0.89
N PHE A 128 -3.60 -3.05 0.20
CA PHE A 128 -4.80 -2.23 0.23
C PHE A 128 -4.41 -0.76 0.44
N ARG A 129 -4.77 0.07 -0.50
CA ARG A 129 -4.47 1.52 -0.48
C ARG A 129 -5.72 2.38 -0.28
N GLY A 130 -6.87 1.78 -0.18
CA GLY A 130 -8.15 2.45 0.02
C GLY A 130 -8.45 2.78 1.48
N ARG A 131 -9.58 3.43 1.69
CA ARG A 131 -10.17 3.59 3.02
C ARG A 131 -11.17 2.47 3.24
N LEU A 132 -11.12 1.84 4.40
CA LEU A 132 -12.18 0.93 4.82
C LEU A 132 -13.45 1.74 5.08
N PRO A 133 -14.62 1.27 4.65
CA PRO A 133 -15.88 1.90 5.01
C PRO A 133 -16.04 1.93 6.54
N ASP A 134 -16.66 2.98 7.06
CA ASP A 134 -16.74 3.22 8.50
C ASP A 134 -17.46 2.09 9.26
N THR A 135 -18.33 1.34 8.59
CA THR A 135 -18.96 0.10 9.12
C THR A 135 -17.96 -0.96 9.54
N ALA A 136 -16.80 -1.02 8.88
CA ALA A 136 -15.74 -1.97 9.22
C ALA A 136 -14.94 -1.56 10.47
N ARG A 137 -15.06 -0.30 10.91
CA ARG A 137 -14.43 0.21 12.13
C ARG A 137 -15.20 -0.10 13.39
N HIS A 138 -16.50 -0.40 13.26
CA HIS A 138 -17.43 -0.65 14.34
C HIS A 138 -17.81 -2.13 14.49
N THR A 139 -16.87 -3.04 14.37
CA THR A 139 -17.10 -4.33 15.01
C THR A 139 -16.97 -4.12 16.52
N PRO A 140 -18.07 -4.18 17.29
CA PRO A 140 -17.95 -4.16 18.73
C PRO A 140 -17.03 -5.32 19.10
N SER A 141 -15.91 -4.99 19.71
CA SER A 141 -15.13 -5.96 20.43
C SER A 141 -16.11 -6.61 21.43
N LEU A 142 -16.56 -7.80 21.14
CA LEU A 142 -17.23 -8.63 22.14
C LEU A 142 -16.20 -8.80 23.27
N ARG A 143 -16.31 -7.94 24.26
CA ARG A 143 -15.69 -8.19 25.54
C ARG A 143 -16.33 -9.46 26.07
N VAL A 144 -15.62 -10.56 25.92
CA VAL A 144 -15.91 -11.75 26.65
C VAL A 144 -15.64 -11.43 28.12
N THR A 145 -16.69 -11.14 28.81
CA THR A 145 -16.65 -11.07 30.27
C THR A 145 -16.54 -12.49 30.80
#